data_8fc9038214d9b22cd9e707067f32322f
#
_entry.id   8fc9038214d9b22cd9e707067f32322f
#
_cell.length_a   1.000
_cell.length_b   1.000
_cell.length_c   1.000
_cell.angle_alpha   90.00
_cell.angle_beta   90.00
_cell.angle_gamma   90.00
#
_symmetry.space_group_name_H-M   'P 1'
#
loop_
_entity.id
_entity.type
_entity.pdbx_description
1 polymer ?
#
loop_
_entity_poly.entity_id
_entity_poly.type
_entity_poly.pdbx_seq_one_letter_code
_entity_poly.pdbx_strand_id
1 'polypeptide(L)'
;MLENPLRYENGEYSIDWEDLKNKLANPQTSLMILCNPQNPSGKIWSKEDLSRIGELCARYYVTVVSDEIHCDLTDPGKEYIPFASVSDVCRDISITCVAPTKTFNIAGLQTAAVIVPHKNLRHKVWRALNTDEVAEPNAFAVWAAEAAYNYGDKWLDELRGYIYNNK
;
A
#
# COMPACT_ATOMS: atom_id res chain seq x y z
N MET A 1 0.03 -16.70 -10.66
CA MET A 1 0.32 -15.88 -9.48
C MET A 1 0.97 -16.75 -8.42
N LEU A 2 2.04 -16.31 -7.77
CA LEU A 2 2.68 -17.00 -6.64
C LEU A 2 2.24 -16.31 -5.35
N GLU A 3 1.86 -17.07 -4.34
CA GLU A 3 1.45 -16.56 -3.04
C GLU A 3 2.57 -16.78 -2.02
N ASN A 4 2.82 -15.79 -1.16
CA ASN A 4 3.67 -15.93 0.02
C ASN A 4 2.76 -15.88 1.26
N PRO A 5 2.26 -17.03 1.75
CA PRO A 5 1.39 -17.07 2.92
C PRO A 5 2.11 -16.55 4.15
N LEU A 6 1.44 -15.70 4.93
CA LEU A 6 1.98 -15.26 6.20
C LEU A 6 1.99 -16.41 7.21
N ARG A 7 3.01 -16.46 8.03
CA ARG A 7 3.05 -17.33 9.22
C ARG A 7 2.23 -16.68 10.33
N TYR A 8 1.45 -17.49 11.04
CA TYR A 8 0.71 -17.04 12.22
C TYR A 8 1.15 -17.87 13.42
N GLU A 9 1.82 -17.23 14.35
CA GLU A 9 2.35 -17.87 15.56
C GLU A 9 2.13 -16.95 16.77
N ASN A 10 1.65 -17.51 17.87
CA ASN A 10 1.43 -16.78 19.14
C ASN A 10 0.59 -15.50 19.00
N GLY A 11 -0.40 -15.47 18.12
CA GLY A 11 -1.25 -14.30 17.89
C GLY A 11 -0.66 -13.26 16.93
N GLU A 12 0.51 -13.49 16.36
CA GLU A 12 1.18 -12.56 15.46
C GLU A 12 1.38 -13.11 14.05
N TYR A 13 1.21 -12.23 13.07
CA TYR A 13 1.55 -12.52 11.69
C TYR A 13 2.97 -12.09 11.36
N SER A 14 3.68 -12.92 10.59
CA SER A 14 5.03 -12.65 10.10
C SER A 14 5.22 -13.15 8.67
N ILE A 15 6.27 -12.64 8.00
CA ILE A 15 6.63 -13.04 6.63
C ILE A 15 7.43 -14.34 6.68
N ASP A 16 7.09 -15.29 5.80
CA ASP A 16 7.98 -16.39 5.48
C ASP A 16 9.07 -15.92 4.52
N TRP A 17 10.20 -15.53 5.09
CA TRP A 17 11.31 -14.92 4.37
C TRP A 17 12.01 -15.85 3.38
N GLU A 18 12.06 -17.14 3.69
CA GLU A 18 12.68 -18.13 2.80
C GLU A 18 11.80 -18.37 1.59
N ASP A 19 10.52 -18.58 1.82
CA ASP A 19 9.53 -18.73 0.76
C ASP A 19 9.46 -17.47 -0.12
N LEU A 20 9.42 -16.27 0.48
CA LEU A 20 9.43 -14.99 -0.25
C LEU A 20 10.67 -14.91 -1.15
N LYS A 21 11.86 -15.15 -0.60
CA LYS A 21 13.12 -15.10 -1.36
C LYS A 21 13.11 -16.07 -2.54
N ASN A 22 12.64 -17.30 -2.33
CA ASN A 22 12.58 -18.31 -3.38
C ASN A 22 11.62 -17.91 -4.51
N LYS A 23 10.49 -17.29 -4.18
CA LYS A 23 9.51 -16.81 -5.17
C LYS A 23 10.01 -15.59 -5.93
N LEU A 24 10.66 -14.65 -5.26
CA LEU A 24 11.28 -13.50 -5.91
C LEU A 24 12.44 -13.89 -6.82
N ALA A 25 13.20 -14.96 -6.47
CA ALA A 25 14.30 -15.47 -7.28
C ALA A 25 13.84 -16.18 -8.57
N ASN A 26 12.55 -16.48 -8.72
CA ASN A 26 12.03 -17.05 -9.94
C ASN A 26 12.14 -16.01 -11.08
N PRO A 27 12.82 -16.33 -12.20
CA PRO A 27 13.04 -15.37 -13.30
C PRO A 27 11.76 -14.87 -13.98
N GLN A 28 10.62 -15.51 -13.75
CA GLN A 28 9.31 -15.06 -14.24
C GLN A 28 8.63 -14.08 -13.28
N THR A 29 9.15 -13.89 -12.06
CA THR A 29 8.60 -12.94 -11.09
C THR A 29 9.12 -11.54 -11.41
N SER A 30 8.25 -10.65 -11.86
CA SER A 30 8.59 -9.26 -12.20
C SER A 30 7.88 -8.23 -11.32
N LEU A 31 6.86 -8.66 -10.58
CA LEU A 31 6.03 -7.78 -9.77
C LEU A 31 5.65 -8.47 -8.47
N MET A 32 5.67 -7.72 -7.36
CA MET A 32 5.14 -8.11 -6.05
C MET A 32 4.02 -7.15 -5.67
N ILE A 33 2.90 -7.66 -5.18
CA ILE A 33 1.86 -6.86 -4.53
C ILE A 33 2.04 -6.98 -3.02
N LEU A 34 2.26 -5.85 -2.36
CA LEU A 34 2.42 -5.71 -0.92
C LEU A 34 1.26 -4.92 -0.34
N CYS A 35 0.49 -5.51 0.56
CA CYS A 35 -0.51 -4.80 1.37
C CYS A 35 0.17 -4.16 2.60
N ASN A 36 0.09 -2.85 2.75
CA ASN A 36 0.75 -2.11 3.82
C ASN A 36 -0.10 -0.91 4.31
N PRO A 37 -0.82 -0.99 5.44
CA PRO A 37 -0.99 -2.16 6.33
C PRO A 37 -1.64 -3.37 5.65
N GLN A 38 -1.38 -4.57 6.19
CA GLN A 38 -1.87 -5.79 5.57
C GLN A 38 -3.34 -6.06 5.91
N ASN A 39 -4.15 -6.24 4.90
CA ASN A 39 -5.54 -6.67 5.01
C ASN A 39 -5.65 -8.14 4.54
N PRO A 40 -6.27 -9.06 5.32
CA PRO A 40 -7.14 -8.82 6.49
C PRO A 40 -6.45 -8.93 7.86
N SER A 41 -5.16 -9.21 7.96
CA SER A 41 -4.52 -9.49 9.25
C SER A 41 -4.38 -8.26 10.16
N GLY A 42 -4.48 -7.05 9.61
CA GLY A 42 -4.25 -5.80 10.33
C GLY A 42 -2.77 -5.55 10.69
N LYS A 43 -1.84 -6.33 10.11
CA LYS A 43 -0.42 -6.18 10.39
C LYS A 43 0.13 -4.88 9.80
N ILE A 44 0.75 -4.08 10.65
CA ILE A 44 1.58 -2.95 10.25
C ILE A 44 3.03 -3.46 10.20
N TRP A 45 3.66 -3.33 9.04
CA TRP A 45 5.02 -3.80 8.84
C TRP A 45 6.04 -2.86 9.50
N SER A 46 7.09 -3.44 10.09
CA SER A 46 8.20 -2.66 10.63
C SER A 46 9.05 -2.06 9.50
N LYS A 47 9.82 -1.02 9.82
CA LYS A 47 10.79 -0.44 8.88
C LYS A 47 11.80 -1.47 8.39
N GLU A 48 12.20 -2.38 9.28
CA GLU A 48 13.12 -3.47 9.01
C GLU A 48 12.53 -4.48 8.01
N ASP A 49 11.25 -4.87 8.20
CA ASP A 49 10.54 -5.75 7.27
C ASP A 49 10.44 -5.11 5.89
N LEU A 50 10.00 -3.86 5.82
CA LEU A 50 9.85 -3.13 4.57
C LEU A 50 11.19 -2.92 3.85
N SER A 51 12.26 -2.60 4.59
CA SER A 51 13.62 -2.48 4.03
C SER A 51 14.08 -3.80 3.42
N ARG A 52 13.90 -4.89 4.14
CA ARG A 52 14.28 -6.23 3.68
C ARG A 52 13.49 -6.68 2.44
N ILE A 53 12.19 -6.38 2.39
CA ILE A 53 11.38 -6.60 1.19
C ILE A 53 11.98 -5.81 0.01
N GLY A 54 12.25 -4.53 0.21
CA GLY A 54 12.83 -3.64 -0.81
C GLY A 54 14.16 -4.16 -1.36
N GLU A 55 15.07 -4.56 -0.48
CA GLU A 55 16.37 -5.12 -0.85
C GLU A 55 16.25 -6.42 -1.64
N LEU A 56 15.34 -7.33 -1.22
CA LEU A 56 15.09 -8.58 -1.93
C LEU A 56 14.49 -8.31 -3.32
N CYS A 57 13.47 -7.47 -3.40
CA CYS A 57 12.83 -7.11 -4.66
C CYS A 57 13.81 -6.44 -5.63
N ALA A 58 14.62 -5.50 -5.16
CA ALA A 58 15.65 -4.85 -5.97
C ALA A 58 16.70 -5.84 -6.49
N ARG A 59 17.15 -6.76 -5.63
CA ARG A 59 18.12 -7.82 -5.99
C ARG A 59 17.64 -8.68 -7.14
N TYR A 60 16.36 -8.98 -7.19
CA TYR A 60 15.75 -9.84 -8.21
C TYR A 60 15.01 -9.07 -9.31
N TYR A 61 15.19 -7.74 -9.37
CA TYR A 61 14.55 -6.85 -10.37
C TYR A 61 13.02 -6.89 -10.35
N VAL A 62 12.43 -7.08 -9.18
CA VAL A 62 10.99 -7.13 -8.97
C VAL A 62 10.48 -5.74 -8.58
N THR A 63 9.47 -5.24 -9.28
CA THR A 63 8.76 -4.00 -8.94
C THR A 63 7.75 -4.28 -7.82
N VAL A 64 7.60 -3.35 -6.87
CA VAL A 64 6.64 -3.47 -5.77
C VAL A 64 5.45 -2.56 -6.01
N VAL A 65 4.25 -3.14 -6.11
CA VAL A 65 2.99 -2.41 -5.95
C VAL A 65 2.62 -2.45 -4.48
N SER A 66 2.76 -1.32 -3.79
CA SER A 66 2.38 -1.18 -2.39
C SER A 66 0.95 -0.67 -2.31
N ASP A 67 0.04 -1.55 -1.92
CA ASP A 67 -1.36 -1.19 -1.65
C ASP A 67 -1.46 -0.64 -0.22
N GLU A 68 -1.59 0.67 -0.14
CA GLU A 68 -1.58 1.43 1.11
C GLU A 68 -2.95 2.08 1.38
N ILE A 69 -4.01 1.52 0.81
CA ILE A 69 -5.38 2.05 0.92
C ILE A 69 -5.90 2.12 2.37
N HIS A 70 -5.31 1.36 3.29
CA HIS A 70 -5.67 1.33 4.70
C HIS A 70 -4.72 2.13 5.60
N CYS A 71 -3.82 2.93 5.04
CA CYS A 71 -2.73 3.60 5.77
C CYS A 71 -3.21 4.50 6.92
N ASP A 72 -4.37 5.14 6.78
CA ASP A 72 -4.91 6.05 7.79
C ASP A 72 -5.75 5.34 8.88
N LEU A 73 -6.15 4.06 8.65
CA LEU A 73 -7.00 3.29 9.57
C LEU A 73 -6.19 2.44 10.56
N THR A 74 -5.13 3.01 11.13
CA THR A 74 -4.32 2.36 12.16
C THR A 74 -4.91 2.55 13.56
N ASP A 75 -4.62 1.63 14.48
CA ASP A 75 -4.98 1.80 15.90
C ASP A 75 -4.38 3.10 16.45
N PRO A 76 -5.05 3.80 17.41
CA PRO A 76 -4.48 4.97 18.05
C PRO A 76 -3.08 4.71 18.62
N GLY A 77 -2.14 5.59 18.32
CA GLY A 77 -0.72 5.46 18.73
C GLY A 77 0.12 4.47 17.91
N LYS A 78 -0.44 3.85 16.88
CA LYS A 78 0.32 3.06 15.90
C LYS A 78 0.58 3.91 14.66
N GLU A 79 1.82 3.88 14.21
CA GLU A 79 2.26 4.57 12.99
C GLU A 79 2.45 3.57 11.85
N TYR A 80 1.95 3.93 10.70
CA TYR A 80 2.21 3.29 9.45
C TYR A 80 3.42 3.94 8.77
N ILE A 81 4.23 3.14 8.07
CA ILE A 81 5.40 3.62 7.34
C ILE A 81 5.16 3.38 5.84
N PRO A 82 5.10 4.45 5.00
CA PRO A 82 4.98 4.28 3.56
C PRO A 82 6.17 3.50 3.00
N PHE A 83 5.93 2.47 2.19
CA PHE A 83 7.00 1.64 1.63
C PHE A 83 8.05 2.48 0.87
N ALA A 84 7.59 3.44 0.07
CA ALA A 84 8.47 4.31 -0.71
C ALA A 84 9.36 5.25 0.15
N SER A 85 9.02 5.46 1.44
CA SER A 85 9.77 6.34 2.34
C SER A 85 10.89 5.64 3.11
N VAL A 86 10.94 4.31 3.06
CA VAL A 86 11.87 3.51 3.87
C VAL A 86 13.32 3.72 3.44
N SER A 87 13.58 3.73 2.13
CA SER A 87 14.91 3.93 1.54
C SER A 87 14.81 4.37 0.09
N ASP A 88 15.94 4.83 -0.48
CA ASP A 88 16.03 5.13 -1.92
C ASP A 88 15.74 3.91 -2.79
N VAL A 89 16.16 2.72 -2.35
CA VAL A 89 15.87 1.46 -3.03
C VAL A 89 14.36 1.20 -3.08
N CYS A 90 13.67 1.29 -1.95
CA CYS A 90 12.22 1.10 -1.88
C CYS A 90 11.50 2.13 -2.75
N ARG A 91 11.92 3.40 -2.69
CA ARG A 91 11.36 4.49 -3.51
C ARG A 91 11.45 4.19 -5.01
N ASP A 92 12.61 3.74 -5.47
CA ASP A 92 12.89 3.62 -6.90
C ASP A 92 12.20 2.41 -7.57
N ILE A 93 11.81 1.40 -6.79
CA ILE A 93 11.10 0.20 -7.28
C ILE A 93 9.61 0.20 -6.98
N SER A 94 9.05 1.27 -6.36
CA SER A 94 7.67 1.28 -5.86
C SER A 94 6.66 1.92 -6.81
N ILE A 95 5.46 1.35 -6.76
CA ILE A 95 4.19 1.94 -7.21
C ILE A 95 3.29 1.92 -6.00
N THR A 96 3.01 3.08 -5.40
CA THR A 96 2.17 3.18 -4.20
C THR A 96 0.75 3.54 -4.58
N CYS A 97 -0.22 2.77 -4.10
CA CYS A 97 -1.64 3.00 -4.31
C CYS A 97 -2.29 3.46 -3.01
N VAL A 98 -2.91 4.65 -3.01
CA VAL A 98 -3.64 5.22 -1.88
C VAL A 98 -5.00 5.73 -2.33
N ALA A 99 -5.97 5.77 -1.42
CA ALA A 99 -7.28 6.30 -1.72
C ALA A 99 -7.99 6.79 -0.44
N PRO A 100 -8.79 7.86 -0.51
CA PRO A 100 -9.63 8.31 0.59
C PRO A 100 -10.82 7.39 0.85
N THR A 101 -11.07 6.46 -0.05
CA THR A 101 -12.32 5.69 -0.15
C THR A 101 -12.59 4.79 1.05
N LYS A 102 -11.56 4.20 1.63
CA LYS A 102 -11.68 3.37 2.86
C LYS A 102 -11.65 4.23 4.11
N THR A 103 -10.69 5.14 4.18
CA THR A 103 -10.50 6.04 5.31
C THR A 103 -11.75 6.85 5.63
N PHE A 104 -12.38 7.43 4.61
CA PHE A 104 -13.53 8.34 4.78
C PHE A 104 -14.87 7.76 4.32
N ASN A 105 -14.95 6.43 4.13
CA ASN A 105 -16.19 5.72 3.74
C ASN A 105 -16.85 6.28 2.46
N ILE A 106 -16.06 6.65 1.47
CA ILE A 106 -16.52 7.21 0.18
C ILE A 106 -16.22 6.30 -1.00
N ALA A 107 -16.27 4.98 -0.79
CA ALA A 107 -15.93 3.98 -1.82
C ALA A 107 -16.77 4.10 -3.09
N GLY A 108 -18.03 4.56 -2.99
CA GLY A 108 -18.91 4.80 -4.14
C GLY A 108 -18.40 5.86 -5.13
N LEU A 109 -17.43 6.70 -4.73
CA LEU A 109 -16.81 7.69 -5.61
C LEU A 109 -15.67 7.14 -6.46
N GLN A 110 -15.22 5.92 -6.22
CA GLN A 110 -14.28 5.17 -7.07
C GLN A 110 -13.05 6.00 -7.49
N THR A 111 -12.32 6.54 -6.52
CA THR A 111 -11.12 7.34 -6.77
C THR A 111 -9.93 6.83 -5.98
N ALA A 112 -8.75 6.89 -6.60
CA ALA A 112 -7.48 6.55 -5.99
C ALA A 112 -6.36 7.41 -6.57
N ALA A 113 -5.23 7.46 -5.89
CA ALA A 113 -4.00 8.06 -6.39
C ALA A 113 -2.91 6.99 -6.50
N VAL A 114 -2.15 7.05 -7.60
CA VAL A 114 -1.02 6.17 -7.84
C VAL A 114 0.26 7.01 -7.83
N ILE A 115 1.11 6.77 -6.84
CA ILE A 115 2.34 7.53 -6.62
C ILE A 115 3.52 6.70 -7.09
N VAL A 116 4.27 7.22 -8.07
CA VAL A 116 5.42 6.51 -8.67
C VAL A 116 6.59 7.48 -8.75
N PRO A 117 7.54 7.42 -7.79
CA PRO A 117 8.69 8.35 -7.76
C PRO A 117 9.62 8.18 -8.96
N HIS A 118 9.93 6.94 -9.35
CA HIS A 118 10.87 6.66 -10.44
C HIS A 118 10.30 7.05 -11.82
N LYS A 119 10.97 7.97 -12.52
CA LYS A 119 10.46 8.63 -13.73
C LYS A 119 10.04 7.66 -14.86
N ASN A 120 10.86 6.65 -15.16
CA ASN A 120 10.56 5.72 -16.25
C ASN A 120 9.41 4.78 -15.88
N LEU A 121 9.34 4.34 -14.62
CA LEU A 121 8.25 3.52 -14.13
C LEU A 121 6.94 4.32 -14.15
N ARG A 122 6.97 5.57 -13.66
CA ARG A 122 5.83 6.49 -13.70
C ARG A 122 5.28 6.68 -15.11
N HIS A 123 6.16 6.85 -16.10
CA HIS A 123 5.72 6.98 -17.49
C HIS A 123 5.00 5.72 -17.99
N LYS A 124 5.50 4.53 -17.65
CA LYS A 124 4.84 3.26 -18.03
C LYS A 124 3.47 3.12 -17.38
N VAL A 125 3.38 3.40 -16.08
CA VAL A 125 2.11 3.33 -15.32
C VAL A 125 1.11 4.35 -15.88
N TRP A 126 1.54 5.61 -16.06
CA TRP A 126 0.69 6.66 -16.63
C TRP A 126 0.13 6.27 -18.02
N ARG A 127 0.96 5.73 -18.89
CA ARG A 127 0.51 5.25 -20.20
C ARG A 127 -0.50 4.12 -20.09
N ALA A 128 -0.27 3.14 -19.22
CA ALA A 128 -1.19 2.01 -19.04
C ALA A 128 -2.56 2.50 -18.57
N LEU A 129 -2.60 3.33 -17.51
CA LEU A 129 -3.84 3.88 -16.97
C LEU A 129 -4.63 4.69 -18.01
N ASN A 130 -3.95 5.47 -18.85
CA ASN A 130 -4.61 6.22 -19.92
C ASN A 130 -5.06 5.33 -21.09
N THR A 131 -4.31 4.27 -21.40
CA THR A 131 -4.69 3.31 -22.45
C THR A 131 -5.96 2.54 -22.06
N ASP A 132 -6.08 2.21 -20.77
CA ASP A 132 -7.24 1.50 -20.24
C ASP A 132 -8.39 2.44 -19.85
N GLU A 133 -8.28 3.75 -20.11
CA GLU A 133 -9.28 4.79 -19.83
C GLU A 133 -9.71 4.84 -18.35
N VAL A 134 -8.78 4.55 -17.41
CA VAL A 134 -9.04 4.55 -15.97
C VAL A 134 -8.31 5.66 -15.21
N ALA A 135 -7.65 6.57 -15.94
CA ALA A 135 -6.90 7.67 -15.34
C ALA A 135 -7.78 8.83 -14.88
N GLU A 136 -9.01 8.92 -15.36
CA GLU A 136 -9.91 10.03 -15.10
C GLU A 136 -10.84 9.73 -13.92
N PRO A 137 -10.79 10.53 -12.82
CA PRO A 137 -11.73 10.38 -11.72
C PRO A 137 -13.13 10.86 -12.14
N ASN A 138 -14.18 10.37 -11.47
CA ASN A 138 -15.52 10.92 -11.70
C ASN A 138 -15.64 12.38 -11.20
N ALA A 139 -16.64 13.10 -11.70
CA ALA A 139 -16.81 14.53 -11.49
C ALA A 139 -16.87 14.97 -10.00
N PHE A 140 -17.36 14.12 -9.11
CA PHE A 140 -17.49 14.43 -7.67
C PHE A 140 -16.30 13.96 -6.83
N ALA A 141 -15.50 13.04 -7.35
CA ALA A 141 -14.43 12.38 -6.60
C ALA A 141 -13.35 13.36 -6.14
N VAL A 142 -12.96 14.30 -6.99
CA VAL A 142 -11.91 15.28 -6.68
C VAL A 142 -12.33 16.16 -5.51
N TRP A 143 -13.54 16.73 -5.57
CA TRP A 143 -14.07 17.59 -4.50
C TRP A 143 -14.23 16.85 -3.18
N ALA A 144 -14.71 15.59 -3.25
CA ALA A 144 -14.88 14.78 -2.04
C ALA A 144 -13.54 14.37 -1.43
N ALA A 145 -12.55 13.99 -2.24
CA ALA A 145 -11.20 13.68 -1.77
C ALA A 145 -10.52 14.91 -1.14
N GLU A 146 -10.63 16.06 -1.79
CA GLU A 146 -10.12 17.33 -1.27
C GLU A 146 -10.76 17.70 0.07
N ALA A 147 -12.09 17.60 0.17
CA ALA A 147 -12.81 17.87 1.41
C ALA A 147 -12.42 16.87 2.52
N ALA A 148 -12.32 15.59 2.20
CA ALA A 148 -11.95 14.53 3.14
C ALA A 148 -10.56 14.76 3.74
N TYR A 149 -9.55 15.00 2.90
CA TYR A 149 -8.17 15.22 3.36
C TYR A 149 -7.94 16.59 4.03
N ASN A 150 -8.67 17.63 3.66
CA ASN A 150 -8.48 18.96 4.27
C ASN A 150 -9.29 19.15 5.56
N TYR A 151 -10.39 18.43 5.75
CA TYR A 151 -11.32 18.70 6.85
C TYR A 151 -11.73 17.44 7.64
N GLY A 152 -11.24 16.26 7.26
CA GLY A 152 -11.66 14.98 7.82
C GLY A 152 -10.93 14.52 9.07
N ASP A 153 -9.87 15.21 9.51
CA ASP A 153 -8.97 14.74 10.59
C ASP A 153 -9.73 14.39 11.87
N LYS A 154 -10.58 15.27 12.35
CA LYS A 154 -11.35 15.04 13.58
C LYS A 154 -12.27 13.84 13.47
N TRP A 155 -12.96 13.70 12.33
CA TRP A 155 -13.83 12.55 12.06
C TRP A 155 -13.03 11.25 12.02
N LEU A 156 -11.86 11.27 11.40
CA LEU A 156 -10.97 10.11 11.32
C LEU A 156 -10.47 9.67 12.70
N ASP A 157 -10.06 10.61 13.55
CA ASP A 157 -9.60 10.32 14.90
C ASP A 157 -10.72 9.71 15.75
N GLU A 158 -11.94 10.23 15.66
CA GLU A 158 -13.11 9.68 16.32
C GLU A 158 -13.43 8.26 15.81
N LEU A 159 -13.36 8.03 14.49
CA LEU A 159 -13.55 6.72 13.88
C LEU A 159 -12.50 5.70 14.34
N ARG A 160 -11.22 6.07 14.33
CA ARG A 160 -10.12 5.21 14.81
C ARG A 160 -10.33 4.80 16.28
N GLY A 161 -10.71 5.76 17.13
CA GLY A 161 -11.07 5.48 18.52
C GLY A 161 -12.26 4.52 18.64
N TYR A 162 -13.30 4.74 17.85
CA TYR A 162 -14.48 3.88 17.83
C TYR A 162 -14.15 2.45 17.39
N ILE A 163 -13.41 2.29 16.30
CA ILE A 163 -12.98 0.96 15.79
C ILE A 163 -12.13 0.25 16.85
N TYR A 164 -11.16 0.94 17.46
CA TYR A 164 -10.29 0.38 18.48
C TYR A 164 -11.04 -0.12 19.70
N ASN A 165 -12.06 0.62 20.15
CA ASN A 165 -12.86 0.24 21.31
C ASN A 165 -13.83 -0.94 21.04
N ASN A 166 -14.03 -1.31 19.77
CA ASN A 166 -14.87 -2.45 19.37
C ASN A 166 -14.06 -3.69 18.94
N LYS A 167 -12.78 -3.67 19.16
CA LYS A 167 -11.83 -4.74 18.80
C LYS A 167 -11.62 -5.85 19.89
#